data_27fcdb69b864aa871778b5f604752151
#
_entry.id   27fcdb69b864aa871778b5f604752151
#
_cell.length_a   1.000
_cell.length_b   1.000
_cell.length_c   1.000
_cell.angle_alpha   90.00
_cell.angle_beta   90.00
_cell.angle_gamma   90.00
#
_symmetry.space_group_name_H-M   'P 1'
#
loop_
_entity.id
_entity.type
_entity.pdbx_description
1 polymer ?
#
loop_
_entity_poly.entity_id
_entity_poly.type
_entity_poly.pdbx_seq_one_letter_code
_entity_poly.pdbx_strand_id
1 'polypeptide(L)'
;MINWDEKRKFKRAFIKLAVEYRGKSFWQMVEAKDVSAGGMFVATDKVEPAQTKIEVIFELGKEPYKKTIRAEGVVSWSRAQAAKDEKGEVVPAGMGIMFTKTFPFVSKEVFDNLLKEAEQQNKPKSQD
;
A
#
# COMPACT_ATOMS: atom_id res chain seq x y z
N MET A 1 -7.98 -22.04 -15.32
CA MET A 1 -7.44 -21.39 -14.12
C MET A 1 -7.66 -19.88 -14.21
N ILE A 2 -8.16 -19.30 -13.15
CA ILE A 2 -8.39 -17.86 -13.13
C ILE A 2 -7.09 -17.15 -12.78
N ASN A 3 -6.68 -16.20 -13.62
CA ASN A 3 -5.55 -15.32 -13.32
C ASN A 3 -6.08 -14.09 -12.58
N TRP A 4 -5.87 -14.06 -11.28
CA TRP A 4 -6.36 -12.96 -10.45
C TRP A 4 -5.76 -11.62 -10.83
N ASP A 5 -4.51 -11.59 -11.32
CA ASP A 5 -3.87 -10.34 -11.72
C ASP A 5 -4.56 -9.72 -12.94
N GLU A 6 -5.05 -10.54 -13.84
CA GLU A 6 -5.80 -10.04 -14.99
C GLU A 6 -7.15 -9.48 -14.61
N LYS A 7 -7.76 -10.00 -13.54
CA LYS A 7 -9.06 -9.53 -13.09
C LYS A 7 -8.99 -8.25 -12.27
N ARG A 8 -7.83 -7.93 -11.74
CA ARG A 8 -7.67 -6.73 -10.94
C ARG A 8 -7.52 -5.51 -11.84
N LYS A 9 -8.20 -4.45 -11.46
CA LYS A 9 -8.11 -3.18 -12.18
C LYS A 9 -6.71 -2.56 -12.08
N PHE A 10 -6.00 -2.83 -10.97
CA PHE A 10 -4.68 -2.29 -10.70
C PHE A 10 -3.71 -3.42 -10.38
N LYS A 11 -2.49 -3.31 -10.89
CA LYS A 11 -1.42 -4.24 -10.54
C LYS A 11 -0.96 -3.96 -9.11
N ARG A 12 -0.65 -5.02 -8.39
CA ARG A 12 -0.20 -4.95 -6.99
C ARG A 12 1.24 -5.38 -6.88
N ALA A 13 1.98 -4.69 -6.02
CA ALA A 13 3.36 -5.04 -5.72
C ALA A 13 3.46 -5.40 -4.24
N PHE A 14 4.16 -6.49 -3.95
CA PHE A 14 4.38 -6.97 -2.58
C PHE A 14 5.72 -6.43 -2.08
N ILE A 15 5.73 -5.17 -1.73
CA ILE A 15 6.91 -4.48 -1.24
C ILE A 15 6.65 -3.97 0.18
N LYS A 16 7.74 -3.78 0.92
CA LYS A 16 7.67 -3.13 2.23
C LYS A 16 7.95 -1.65 2.03
N LEU A 17 7.01 -0.84 2.43
CA LEU A 17 7.09 0.60 2.20
C LEU A 17 6.72 1.33 3.48
N ALA A 18 7.62 2.22 3.92
CA ALA A 18 7.33 3.07 5.08
C ALA A 18 6.35 4.16 4.64
N VAL A 19 5.27 4.31 5.38
CA VAL A 19 4.19 5.23 5.06
C VAL A 19 3.84 6.06 6.28
N GLU A 20 3.72 7.37 6.09
CA GLU A 20 3.15 8.24 7.12
C GLU A 20 1.64 8.22 6.93
N TYR A 21 0.92 7.72 7.94
CA TYR A 21 -0.53 7.62 7.93
C TYR A 21 -1.12 8.74 8.78
N ARG A 22 -2.03 9.50 8.20
CA ARG A 22 -2.74 10.59 8.87
C ARG A 22 -4.24 10.31 8.76
N GLY A 23 -4.80 9.81 9.84
CA GLY A 23 -6.21 9.50 9.91
C GLY A 23 -6.96 10.50 10.76
N LYS A 24 -8.19 10.14 11.10
CA LYS A 24 -9.05 10.96 11.97
C LYS A 24 -8.58 10.88 13.43
N SER A 25 -8.22 9.68 13.88
CA SER A 25 -7.87 9.41 15.27
C SER A 25 -6.38 9.14 15.49
N PHE A 26 -5.67 8.74 14.45
CA PHE A 26 -4.27 8.34 14.55
C PHE A 26 -3.41 9.02 13.51
N TRP A 27 -2.23 9.42 13.93
CA TRP A 27 -1.16 9.87 13.07
C TRP A 27 0.04 8.99 13.40
N GLN A 28 0.44 8.12 12.47
CA GLN A 28 1.41 7.07 12.77
C GLN A 28 2.27 6.74 11.56
N MET A 29 3.46 6.22 11.82
CA MET A 29 4.28 5.61 10.78
C MET A 29 3.91 4.14 10.71
N VAL A 30 3.61 3.65 9.51
CA VAL A 30 3.18 2.27 9.31
C VAL A 30 3.92 1.66 8.15
N GLU A 31 3.85 0.34 8.03
CA GLU A 31 4.39 -0.37 6.87
C GLU A 31 3.26 -0.76 5.94
N ALA A 32 3.37 -0.34 4.69
CA ALA A 32 2.48 -0.81 3.64
C ALA A 32 3.09 -2.06 3.03
N LYS A 33 2.27 -3.04 2.72
CA LYS A 33 2.73 -4.33 2.21
C LYS A 33 2.20 -4.69 0.85
N ASP A 34 1.13 -4.11 0.41
CA ASP A 34 0.43 -4.53 -0.78
C ASP A 34 -0.03 -3.26 -1.47
N VAL A 35 0.82 -2.75 -2.36
CA VAL A 35 0.69 -1.42 -2.92
C VAL A 35 0.32 -1.49 -4.38
N SER A 36 -0.64 -0.66 -4.79
CA SER A 36 -1.02 -0.50 -6.19
C SER A 36 -1.41 0.95 -6.44
N ALA A 37 -1.65 1.29 -7.71
CA ALA A 37 -2.13 2.61 -8.06
C ALA A 37 -3.51 2.92 -7.43
N GLY A 38 -4.27 1.90 -7.07
CA GLY A 38 -5.60 2.07 -6.48
C GLY A 38 -5.61 2.12 -4.96
N GLY A 39 -4.54 1.71 -4.29
CA GLY A 39 -4.51 1.70 -2.83
C GLY A 39 -3.42 0.84 -2.26
N MET A 40 -3.52 0.58 -0.95
CA MET A 40 -2.52 -0.21 -0.25
C MET A 40 -3.11 -0.86 1.00
N PHE A 41 -2.44 -1.90 1.48
CA PHE A 41 -2.69 -2.44 2.81
C PHE A 41 -1.61 -1.90 3.74
N VAL A 42 -2.01 -1.33 4.88
CA VAL A 42 -1.06 -0.89 5.92
C VAL A 42 -1.24 -1.76 7.16
N ALA A 43 -0.11 -2.25 7.67
CA ALA A 43 -0.09 -3.12 8.84
C ALA A 43 -0.01 -2.25 10.10
N THR A 44 -1.02 -2.35 10.94
CA THR A 44 -1.09 -1.60 12.20
C THR A 44 -2.22 -2.17 13.06
N ASP A 45 -2.07 -2.09 14.38
CA ASP A 45 -3.17 -2.42 15.27
C ASP A 45 -4.02 -1.18 15.62
N LYS A 46 -3.57 0.01 15.22
CA LYS A 46 -4.31 1.27 15.42
C LYS A 46 -5.15 1.54 14.19
N VAL A 47 -6.27 0.85 14.10
CA VAL A 47 -7.12 0.90 12.92
C VAL A 47 -8.29 1.86 13.09
N GLU A 48 -8.80 2.34 11.97
CA GLU A 48 -9.98 3.20 11.95
C GLU A 48 -11.09 2.51 11.16
N PRO A 49 -12.35 2.88 11.40
CA PRO A 49 -13.47 2.23 10.72
C PRO A 49 -13.46 2.45 9.21
N ALA A 50 -14.11 1.54 8.49
CA ALA A 50 -14.34 1.70 7.06
C ALA A 50 -15.03 3.04 6.79
N GLN A 51 -14.73 3.65 5.66
CA GLN A 51 -15.23 4.95 5.21
C GLN A 51 -14.58 6.15 5.90
N THR A 52 -13.60 5.95 6.79
CA THR A 52 -12.84 7.06 7.37
C THR A 52 -11.95 7.66 6.29
N LYS A 53 -12.02 8.97 6.14
CA LYS A 53 -11.13 9.70 5.22
C LYS A 53 -9.76 9.85 5.84
N ILE A 54 -8.73 9.54 5.06
CA ILE A 54 -7.35 9.53 5.54
C ILE A 54 -6.41 10.08 4.48
N GLU A 55 -5.17 10.27 4.88
CA GLU A 55 -4.10 10.67 3.98
C GLU A 55 -2.87 9.82 4.28
N VAL A 56 -2.16 9.44 3.23
CA VAL A 56 -0.87 8.73 3.39
C VAL A 56 0.20 9.44 2.57
N ILE A 57 1.43 9.44 3.08
CA ILE A 57 2.58 10.04 2.41
C ILE A 57 3.67 8.97 2.35
N PHE A 58 4.22 8.77 1.15
CA PHE A 58 5.22 7.73 0.94
C PHE A 58 6.10 8.09 -0.25
N GLU A 59 7.23 7.39 -0.37
CA GLU A 59 8.14 7.57 -1.51
C GLU A 59 8.15 6.33 -2.36
N LEU A 60 8.08 6.50 -3.68
CA LEU A 60 8.17 5.41 -4.64
C LEU A 60 9.27 5.66 -5.65
N GLY A 61 9.70 4.57 -6.29
CA GLY A 61 10.78 4.61 -7.25
C GLY A 61 12.04 4.04 -6.64
N LYS A 62 13.18 4.42 -7.19
CA LYS A 62 14.48 3.96 -6.70
C LYS A 62 15.43 5.13 -6.51
N GLU A 63 16.39 4.94 -5.61
CA GLU A 63 17.42 5.94 -5.41
C GLU A 63 18.20 6.18 -6.70
N PRO A 64 18.65 7.41 -6.98
CA PRO A 64 18.42 8.62 -6.19
C PRO A 64 17.16 9.40 -6.58
N TYR A 65 16.30 8.83 -7.41
CA TYR A 65 15.18 9.55 -8.01
C TYR A 65 13.83 9.15 -7.45
N LYS A 66 13.76 8.88 -6.14
CA LYS A 66 12.48 8.57 -5.50
C LYS A 66 11.54 9.76 -5.57
N LYS A 67 10.26 9.45 -5.75
CA LYS A 67 9.20 10.45 -5.82
C LYS A 67 8.32 10.37 -4.58
N THR A 68 8.14 11.51 -3.90
CA THR A 68 7.24 11.59 -2.76
C THR A 68 5.81 11.78 -3.26
N ILE A 69 4.92 10.95 -2.76
CA ILE A 69 3.50 10.98 -3.13
C ILE A 69 2.67 11.14 -1.88
N ARG A 70 1.73 12.08 -1.91
CA ARG A 70 0.71 12.24 -0.88
C ARG A 70 -0.60 11.79 -1.50
N ALA A 71 -1.28 10.85 -0.86
CA ALA A 71 -2.53 10.33 -1.37
C ALA A 71 -3.64 10.53 -0.35
N GLU A 72 -4.75 11.09 -0.81
CA GLU A 72 -6.00 11.09 -0.05
C GLU A 72 -6.74 9.82 -0.37
N GLY A 73 -7.43 9.28 0.61
CA GLY A 73 -8.18 8.06 0.42
C GLY A 73 -9.17 7.80 1.53
N VAL A 74 -9.73 6.60 1.50
CA VAL A 74 -10.64 6.14 2.53
C VAL A 74 -10.22 4.76 2.98
N VAL A 75 -10.50 4.46 4.25
CA VAL A 75 -10.37 3.10 4.75
C VAL A 75 -11.50 2.28 4.13
N SER A 76 -11.15 1.27 3.35
CA SER A 76 -12.16 0.42 2.72
C SER A 76 -12.55 -0.74 3.62
N TRP A 77 -11.61 -1.23 4.44
CA TRP A 77 -11.88 -2.26 5.44
C TRP A 77 -10.77 -2.19 6.50
N SER A 78 -11.06 -2.73 7.68
CA SER A 78 -10.05 -2.79 8.73
C SER A 78 -10.16 -4.08 9.53
N ARG A 79 -9.05 -4.48 10.13
CA ARG A 79 -8.96 -5.67 10.98
C ARG A 79 -8.10 -5.30 12.18
N ALA A 80 -8.73 -5.23 13.35
CA ALA A 80 -8.07 -4.74 14.57
C ALA A 80 -7.08 -5.74 15.16
N GLN A 81 -7.21 -7.02 14.84
CA GLN A 81 -6.35 -8.08 15.37
C GLN A 81 -5.91 -9.01 14.25
N ALA A 82 -4.72 -9.58 14.42
CA ALA A 82 -4.25 -10.60 13.49
C ALA A 82 -5.23 -11.77 13.46
N ALA A 83 -5.36 -12.39 12.30
CA ALA A 83 -6.28 -13.51 12.09
C ALA A 83 -5.61 -14.54 11.22
N LYS A 84 -6.25 -15.71 11.06
CA LYS A 84 -5.79 -16.72 10.12
C LYS A 84 -6.67 -16.66 8.88
N ASP A 85 -6.03 -16.77 7.72
CA ASP A 85 -6.75 -16.84 6.46
C ASP A 85 -7.23 -18.27 6.19
N GLU A 86 -7.83 -18.50 5.02
CA GLU A 86 -8.36 -19.81 4.65
C GLU A 86 -7.28 -20.90 4.61
N LYS A 87 -6.04 -20.51 4.38
CA LYS A 87 -4.91 -21.45 4.33
C LYS A 87 -4.27 -21.68 5.69
N GLY A 88 -4.80 -21.05 6.73
CA GLY A 88 -4.23 -21.13 8.07
C GLY A 88 -3.04 -20.23 8.30
N GLU A 89 -2.71 -19.37 7.36
CA GLU A 89 -1.61 -18.42 7.52
C GLU A 89 -2.08 -17.21 8.31
N VAL A 90 -1.19 -16.68 9.16
CA VAL A 90 -1.51 -15.50 9.96
C VAL A 90 -1.45 -14.26 9.07
N VAL A 91 -2.54 -13.49 9.09
CA VAL A 91 -2.59 -12.18 8.44
C VAL A 91 -2.62 -11.10 9.51
N PRO A 92 -1.84 -10.03 9.35
CA PRO A 92 -1.71 -9.03 10.41
C PRO A 92 -2.95 -8.13 10.54
N ALA A 93 -3.07 -7.49 11.68
CA ALA A 93 -4.00 -6.38 11.84
C ALA A 93 -3.63 -5.26 10.87
N GLY A 94 -4.62 -4.53 10.40
CA GLY A 94 -4.33 -3.43 9.49
C GLY A 94 -5.58 -2.90 8.80
N MET A 95 -5.33 -2.07 7.78
CA MET A 95 -6.38 -1.41 7.02
C MET A 95 -6.10 -1.50 5.53
N GLY A 96 -7.14 -1.81 4.76
CA GLY A 96 -7.10 -1.62 3.32
C GLY A 96 -7.49 -0.19 3.02
N ILE A 97 -6.66 0.51 2.26
CA ILE A 97 -6.87 1.92 1.92
C ILE A 97 -7.09 2.03 0.42
N MET A 98 -8.15 2.72 0.03
CA MET A 98 -8.44 3.02 -1.36
C MET A 98 -8.11 4.49 -1.61
N PHE A 99 -7.25 4.75 -2.60
CA PHE A 99 -6.87 6.11 -2.95
C PHE A 99 -7.99 6.79 -3.74
N THR A 100 -8.24 8.06 -3.42
CA THR A 100 -9.19 8.88 -4.16
C THR A 100 -8.49 9.96 -4.96
N LYS A 101 -7.30 10.41 -4.51
CA LYS A 101 -6.56 11.47 -5.19
C LYS A 101 -5.10 11.43 -4.76
N THR A 102 -4.18 11.69 -5.70
CA THR A 102 -2.75 11.78 -5.38
C THR A 102 -2.21 13.16 -5.69
N PHE A 103 -1.18 13.56 -4.93
CA PHE A 103 -0.49 14.83 -5.09
C PHE A 103 1.03 14.59 -5.08
N PRO A 104 1.78 14.89 -6.14
CA PRO A 104 1.26 15.35 -7.43
C PRO A 104 0.40 14.26 -8.08
N PHE A 105 -0.41 14.65 -9.03
CA PHE A 105 -1.17 13.67 -9.79
C PHE A 105 -0.20 12.69 -10.46
N VAL A 106 -0.48 11.41 -10.30
CA VAL A 106 0.35 10.35 -10.90
C VAL A 106 -0.61 9.42 -11.64
N SER A 107 -0.40 9.27 -12.94
CA SER A 107 -1.23 8.36 -13.72
C SER A 107 -0.97 6.92 -13.26
N LYS A 108 -1.92 6.04 -13.54
CA LYS A 108 -1.77 4.61 -13.24
C LYS A 108 -0.49 4.05 -13.85
N GLU A 109 -0.21 4.41 -15.10
CA GLU A 109 0.97 3.92 -15.81
C GLU A 109 2.27 4.35 -15.12
N VAL A 110 2.37 5.62 -14.75
CA VAL A 110 3.55 6.13 -14.06
C VAL A 110 3.67 5.49 -12.68
N PHE A 111 2.58 5.33 -11.97
CA PHE A 111 2.57 4.69 -10.67
C PHE A 111 3.08 3.25 -10.77
N ASP A 112 2.59 2.50 -11.75
CA ASP A 112 3.03 1.11 -11.97
C ASP A 112 4.52 1.04 -12.26
N ASN A 113 5.06 1.99 -13.02
CA ASN A 113 6.50 2.04 -13.29
C ASN A 113 7.31 2.32 -12.04
N LEU A 114 6.84 3.24 -11.19
CA LEU A 114 7.50 3.52 -9.92
C LEU A 114 7.50 2.31 -9.00
N LEU A 115 6.41 1.54 -9.00
CA LEU A 115 6.33 0.29 -8.23
C LEU A 115 7.33 -0.73 -8.73
N LYS A 116 7.49 -0.87 -10.03
CA LYS A 116 8.49 -1.80 -10.60
C LYS A 116 9.89 -1.42 -10.16
N GLU A 117 10.21 -0.14 -10.17
CA GLU A 117 11.52 0.34 -9.72
C GLU A 117 11.72 0.02 -8.23
N ALA A 118 10.70 0.24 -7.41
CA ALA A 118 10.77 -0.06 -5.99
C ALA A 118 10.95 -1.55 -5.73
N GLU A 119 10.26 -2.41 -6.49
CA GLU A 119 10.42 -3.86 -6.38
C GLU A 119 11.83 -4.29 -6.71
N GLN A 120 12.42 -3.73 -7.75
CA GLN A 120 13.79 -4.07 -8.15
C GLN A 120 14.80 -3.67 -7.08
N GLN A 121 14.60 -2.53 -6.45
CA GLN A 121 15.49 -2.06 -5.40
C GLN A 121 15.41 -2.93 -4.15
N ASN A 122 14.27 -3.57 -3.90
CA ASN A 122 14.05 -4.41 -2.73
C ASN A 122 14.52 -5.86 -2.94
N LYS A 123 14.97 -6.22 -4.14
CA LYS A 123 15.46 -7.58 -4.39
C LYS A 123 16.81 -7.79 -3.71
N PRO A 124 17.04 -8.95 -3.10
CA PRO A 124 18.35 -9.25 -2.53
C PRO A 124 19.43 -9.29 -3.60
N LYS A 125 20.59 -8.71 -3.30
CA LYS A 125 21.72 -8.72 -4.25
C LYS A 125 22.29 -10.12 -4.46
N SER A 126 22.05 -11.00 -3.53
CA SER A 126 22.56 -12.38 -3.59
C SER A 126 21.87 -13.26 -4.64
N GLN A 127 20.98 -12.70 -5.40
CA GLN A 127 20.28 -13.40 -6.47
C GLN A 127 21.13 -13.61 -7.72
N ASP A 128 22.30 -13.10 -7.73
CA ASP A 128 23.21 -13.23 -8.86
C ASP A 128 23.60 -14.67 -9.16
#